data_e7f49d0db977c4bb16c79740657b068a
#
_entry.id   e7f49d0db977c4bb16c79740657b068a
#
_cell.length_a   1.000
_cell.length_b   1.000
_cell.length_c   1.000
_cell.angle_alpha   90.00
_cell.angle_beta   90.00
_cell.angle_gamma   90.00
#
_symmetry.space_group_name_H-M   'P 1'
#
loop_
_entity.id
_entity.type
_entity.pdbx_description
1 polymer ?
#
loop_
_entity_poly.entity_id
_entity_poly.type
_entity_poly.pdbx_seq_one_letter_code
_entity_poly.pdbx_strand_id
1 'polypeptide(L)'
;SGEKDKRRTDGMIYLRLFTAFMKIGFTSFGGMSMIPVIMQEMKVNHWMTAEDLTNLIAIAEMTPGPLGINCATFAGMQTADVLGGIAAVMGVLMPAYTLTLGVAVCFAKFRGNDIMSCMLNVIKPICIAMILAVILDLQENYFPDARIDWFGCGIGVVMFYLILKKNWSVPKVITLAAVFGIVGYGVLGIG
;
A
#
# COMPACT_ATOMS: atom_id res chain seq x y z
N SER A 1 11.07 3.16 42.82
CA SER A 1 12.12 3.64 41.88
C SER A 1 12.06 2.92 40.53
N GLY A 2 11.80 1.57 40.54
CA GLY A 2 11.82 0.74 39.32
C GLY A 2 10.69 1.04 38.28
N GLU A 3 9.53 1.48 38.74
CA GLU A 3 8.38 1.73 37.83
C GLU A 3 8.54 3.02 37.00
N LYS A 4 9.24 4.01 37.55
CA LYS A 4 9.57 5.26 36.81
C LYS A 4 10.66 5.03 35.76
N ASP A 5 11.59 4.13 36.05
CA ASP A 5 12.66 3.77 35.13
C ASP A 5 12.13 2.92 33.96
N LYS A 6 11.24 1.98 34.24
CA LYS A 6 10.54 1.19 33.23
C LYS A 6 9.72 2.08 32.28
N ARG A 7 8.91 3.00 32.79
CA ARG A 7 8.14 3.96 31.96
C ARG A 7 9.02 4.87 31.11
N ARG A 8 10.20 5.22 31.58
CA ARG A 8 11.16 6.03 30.84
C ARG A 8 11.81 5.25 29.70
N THR A 9 12.10 3.98 29.94
CA THR A 9 12.62 3.06 28.91
C THR A 9 11.56 2.75 27.84
N ASP A 10 10.31 2.50 28.26
CA ASP A 10 9.19 2.29 27.35
C ASP A 10 8.90 3.51 26.50
N GLY A 11 8.92 4.71 27.08
CA GLY A 11 8.76 5.96 26.33
C GLY A 11 9.84 6.19 25.28
N MET A 12 11.07 5.78 25.56
CA MET A 12 12.16 5.89 24.59
C MET A 12 12.02 4.92 23.42
N ILE A 13 11.47 3.71 23.66
CA ILE A 13 11.28 2.73 22.56
C ILE A 13 10.19 3.19 21.59
N TYR A 14 9.09 3.75 22.10
CA TYR A 14 8.03 4.31 21.23
C TYR A 14 8.54 5.46 20.38
N LEU A 15 9.34 6.34 20.93
CA LEU A 15 9.93 7.47 20.20
C LEU A 15 10.94 6.97 19.14
N ARG A 16 11.72 5.94 19.45
CA ARG A 16 12.64 5.31 18.50
C ARG A 16 11.89 4.63 17.35
N LEU A 17 10.83 3.89 17.65
CA LEU A 17 9.95 3.29 16.64
C LEU A 17 9.33 4.36 15.75
N PHE A 18 8.76 5.40 16.34
CA PHE A 18 8.19 6.52 15.60
C PHE A 18 9.21 7.18 14.65
N THR A 19 10.41 7.51 15.15
CA THR A 19 11.45 8.17 14.34
C THR A 19 12.02 7.25 13.27
N ALA A 20 12.19 5.95 13.55
CA ALA A 20 12.66 4.97 12.57
C ALA A 20 11.64 4.82 11.43
N PHE A 21 10.36 4.64 11.76
CA PHE A 21 9.31 4.53 10.73
C PHE A 21 9.03 5.84 10.01
N MET A 22 9.20 6.97 10.65
CA MET A 22 9.18 8.28 9.99
C MET A 22 10.31 8.41 8.97
N LYS A 23 11.53 8.00 9.32
CA LYS A 23 12.67 7.96 8.39
C LYS A 23 12.38 7.02 7.21
N ILE A 24 11.86 5.81 7.46
CA ILE A 24 11.45 4.87 6.41
C ILE A 24 10.43 5.53 5.47
N GLY A 25 9.41 6.18 6.01
CA GLY A 25 8.38 6.85 5.22
C GLY A 25 8.90 8.01 4.37
N PHE A 26 9.94 8.73 4.80
CA PHE A 26 10.59 9.78 4.01
C PHE A 26 11.54 9.26 2.94
N THR A 27 12.20 8.12 3.20
CA THR A 27 13.23 7.57 2.30
C THR A 27 12.68 6.59 1.28
N SER A 28 11.44 6.13 1.44
CA SER A 28 10.80 5.14 0.59
C SER A 28 9.61 5.72 -0.15
N PHE A 29 9.45 5.34 -1.41
CA PHE A 29 8.32 5.72 -2.24
C PHE A 29 7.07 4.82 -2.06
N GLY A 30 7.04 3.99 -1.02
CA GLY A 30 5.96 3.06 -0.74
C GLY A 30 6.09 1.71 -1.46
N GLY A 31 5.14 0.81 -1.21
CA GLY A 31 5.14 -0.52 -1.80
C GLY A 31 6.34 -1.39 -1.41
N MET A 32 6.76 -2.26 -2.32
CA MET A 32 7.87 -3.20 -2.08
C MET A 32 9.22 -2.52 -1.86
N SER A 33 9.42 -1.29 -2.33
CA SER A 33 10.66 -0.54 -2.11
C SER A 33 10.92 -0.21 -0.64
N MET A 34 9.90 -0.27 0.21
CA MET A 34 10.03 -0.08 1.66
C MET A 34 10.65 -1.28 2.38
N ILE A 35 10.50 -2.49 1.85
CA ILE A 35 10.93 -3.74 2.49
C ILE A 35 12.42 -3.71 2.86
N PRO A 36 13.36 -3.42 1.93
CA PRO A 36 14.79 -3.39 2.28
C PRO A 36 15.12 -2.37 3.37
N VAL A 37 14.45 -1.22 3.37
CA VAL A 37 14.70 -0.15 4.35
C VAL A 37 14.17 -0.54 5.72
N ILE A 38 12.97 -1.17 5.79
CA ILE A 38 12.41 -1.72 7.01
C ILE A 38 13.33 -2.79 7.58
N MET A 39 13.76 -3.74 6.75
CA MET A 39 14.68 -4.81 7.16
C MET A 39 15.99 -4.25 7.74
N GLN A 40 16.54 -3.24 7.10
CA GLN A 40 17.78 -2.60 7.57
C GLN A 40 17.57 -1.90 8.92
N GLU A 41 16.51 -1.11 9.09
CA GLU A 41 16.24 -0.40 10.35
C GLU A 41 15.95 -1.38 11.51
N MET A 42 15.22 -2.46 11.25
CA MET A 42 14.93 -3.48 12.27
C MET A 42 16.21 -4.22 12.72
N LYS A 43 17.11 -4.55 11.78
CA LYS A 43 18.40 -5.18 12.07
C LYS A 43 19.35 -4.26 12.82
N VAL A 44 19.48 -3.00 12.39
CA VAL A 44 20.38 -2.02 13.02
C VAL A 44 19.99 -1.73 14.46
N ASN A 45 18.69 -1.69 14.73
CA ASN A 45 18.18 -1.48 16.08
C ASN A 45 18.07 -2.77 16.92
N HIS A 46 18.43 -3.93 16.37
CA HIS A 46 18.31 -5.24 17.01
C HIS A 46 16.91 -5.55 17.54
N TRP A 47 15.86 -5.09 16.85
CA TRP A 47 14.47 -5.31 17.24
C TRP A 47 13.92 -6.65 16.77
N MET A 48 14.48 -7.19 15.68
CA MET A 48 14.01 -8.44 15.08
C MET A 48 15.16 -9.28 14.53
N THR A 49 14.98 -10.60 14.55
CA THR A 49 15.88 -11.55 13.90
C THR A 49 15.63 -11.60 12.39
N ALA A 50 16.49 -12.24 11.61
CA ALA A 50 16.29 -12.40 10.18
C ALA A 50 15.07 -13.27 9.84
N GLU A 51 14.77 -14.25 10.70
CA GLU A 51 13.60 -15.12 10.57
C GLU A 51 12.30 -14.32 10.84
N ASP A 52 12.26 -13.54 11.91
CA ASP A 52 11.12 -12.67 12.24
C ASP A 52 10.81 -11.70 11.10
N LEU A 53 11.84 -11.14 10.46
CA LEU A 53 11.67 -10.22 9.33
C LEU A 53 11.06 -10.90 8.10
N THR A 54 11.44 -12.13 7.81
CA THR A 54 10.86 -12.90 6.71
C THR A 54 9.38 -13.20 6.98
N ASN A 55 9.06 -13.62 8.20
CA ASN A 55 7.69 -13.86 8.62
C ASN A 55 6.84 -12.58 8.59
N LEU A 56 7.40 -11.45 9.05
CA LEU A 56 6.76 -10.15 9.03
C LEU A 56 6.37 -9.73 7.60
N ILE A 57 7.28 -9.90 6.63
CA ILE A 57 7.02 -9.55 5.24
C ILE A 57 5.90 -10.44 4.68
N ALA A 58 5.99 -11.76 4.88
CA ALA A 58 4.97 -12.69 4.43
C ALA A 58 3.57 -12.35 4.97
N ILE A 59 3.47 -12.06 6.28
CA ILE A 59 2.21 -11.66 6.91
C ILE A 59 1.72 -10.31 6.36
N ALA A 60 2.62 -9.35 6.17
CA ALA A 60 2.26 -8.03 5.67
C ALA A 60 1.77 -8.07 4.21
N GLU A 61 2.30 -8.97 3.38
CA GLU A 61 1.85 -9.20 2.00
C GLU A 61 0.49 -9.90 1.95
N MET A 62 0.23 -10.83 2.86
CA MET A 62 -1.07 -11.52 2.95
C MET A 62 -2.18 -10.64 3.53
N THR A 63 -1.82 -9.57 4.25
CA THR A 63 -2.78 -8.68 4.89
C THR A 63 -3.29 -7.65 3.88
N PRO A 64 -4.62 -7.53 3.64
CA PRO A 64 -5.14 -6.55 2.72
C PRO A 64 -4.91 -5.13 3.25
N GLY A 65 -4.18 -4.30 2.48
CA GLY A 65 -3.87 -2.93 2.84
C GLY A 65 -2.50 -2.46 2.33
N PRO A 66 -2.12 -1.20 2.61
CA PRO A 66 -0.82 -0.67 2.24
C PRO A 66 0.31 -1.41 2.97
N LEU A 67 1.22 -2.01 2.21
CA LEU A 67 2.31 -2.85 2.72
C LEU A 67 3.11 -2.16 3.84
N GLY A 68 3.46 -0.88 3.65
CA GLY A 68 4.21 -0.11 4.64
C GLY A 68 3.49 0.05 5.98
N ILE A 69 2.16 0.21 5.98
CA ILE A 69 1.35 0.30 7.20
C ILE A 69 1.26 -1.08 7.86
N ASN A 70 1.04 -2.14 7.08
CA ASN A 70 1.00 -3.51 7.58
C ASN A 70 2.33 -3.88 8.25
N CYS A 71 3.46 -3.64 7.58
CA CYS A 71 4.79 -3.86 8.15
C CYS A 71 5.03 -3.03 9.41
N ALA A 72 4.65 -1.74 9.42
CA ALA A 72 4.81 -0.87 10.59
C ALA A 72 3.98 -1.38 11.77
N THR A 73 2.76 -1.83 11.53
CA THR A 73 1.89 -2.39 12.55
C THR A 73 2.51 -3.63 13.19
N PHE A 74 2.90 -4.61 12.37
CA PHE A 74 3.46 -5.87 12.87
C PHE A 74 4.81 -5.66 13.56
N ALA A 75 5.72 -4.90 12.94
CA ALA A 75 7.03 -4.62 13.53
C ALA A 75 6.91 -3.86 14.85
N GLY A 76 6.03 -2.87 14.91
CA GLY A 76 5.77 -2.10 16.12
C GLY A 76 5.15 -2.94 17.24
N MET A 77 4.16 -3.78 16.90
CA MET A 77 3.51 -4.68 17.86
C MET A 77 4.48 -5.73 18.41
N GLN A 78 5.33 -6.30 17.57
CA GLN A 78 6.31 -7.30 18.00
C GLN A 78 7.42 -6.68 18.86
N THR A 79 7.76 -5.41 18.64
CA THR A 79 8.83 -4.72 19.36
C THR A 79 8.37 -4.15 20.71
N ALA A 80 7.16 -3.59 20.78
CA ALA A 80 6.68 -2.85 21.96
C ALA A 80 5.13 -2.87 22.08
N ASP A 81 4.52 -4.01 21.84
CA ASP A 81 3.08 -4.26 21.94
C ASP A 81 2.21 -3.28 21.10
N VAL A 82 0.93 -3.17 21.46
CA VAL A 82 -0.04 -2.35 20.73
C VAL A 82 0.38 -0.88 20.61
N LEU A 83 0.97 -0.32 21.67
CA LEU A 83 1.45 1.07 21.65
C LEU A 83 2.64 1.26 20.71
N GLY A 84 3.51 0.24 20.60
CA GLY A 84 4.58 0.21 19.61
C GLY A 84 4.04 0.21 18.18
N GLY A 85 3.00 -0.58 17.91
CA GLY A 85 2.31 -0.59 16.63
C GLY A 85 1.73 0.78 16.26
N ILE A 86 1.04 1.44 17.19
CA ILE A 86 0.50 2.78 17.00
C ILE A 86 1.63 3.78 16.71
N ALA A 87 2.71 3.76 17.49
CA ALA A 87 3.85 4.66 17.29
C ALA A 87 4.50 4.47 15.91
N ALA A 88 4.71 3.23 15.48
CA ALA A 88 5.28 2.90 14.17
C ALA A 88 4.38 3.35 13.00
N VAL A 89 3.07 3.09 13.10
CA VAL A 89 2.08 3.53 12.08
C VAL A 89 2.02 5.04 11.98
N MET A 90 1.97 5.74 13.11
CA MET A 90 2.01 7.21 13.13
C MET A 90 3.30 7.74 12.51
N GLY A 91 4.43 7.07 12.77
CA GLY A 91 5.71 7.41 12.16
C GLY A 91 5.68 7.30 10.63
N VAL A 92 5.23 6.17 10.09
CA VAL A 92 5.21 5.95 8.63
C VAL A 92 4.21 6.84 7.90
N LEU A 93 3.13 7.27 8.57
CA LEU A 93 2.12 8.17 7.99
C LEU A 93 2.53 9.64 8.00
N MET A 94 3.38 10.07 8.95
CA MET A 94 3.79 11.47 9.10
C MET A 94 4.36 12.10 7.82
N PRO A 95 5.27 11.45 7.06
CA PRO A 95 5.76 12.00 5.80
C PRO A 95 4.66 12.23 4.77
N ALA A 96 3.74 11.28 4.62
CA ALA A 96 2.64 11.39 3.69
C ALA A 96 1.73 12.59 4.03
N TYR A 97 1.40 12.77 5.31
CA TYR A 97 0.59 13.89 5.76
C TYR A 97 1.30 15.23 5.57
N THR A 98 2.56 15.34 5.98
CA THR A 98 3.31 16.60 5.90
C THR A 98 3.54 17.05 4.46
N LEU A 99 3.91 16.11 3.57
CA LEU A 99 4.10 16.40 2.16
C LEU A 99 2.78 16.75 1.47
N THR A 100 1.73 15.96 1.71
CA THR A 100 0.41 16.21 1.11
C THR A 100 -0.16 17.54 1.56
N LEU A 101 -0.05 17.87 2.86
CA LEU A 101 -0.50 19.17 3.38
C LEU A 101 0.29 20.34 2.79
N GLY A 102 1.63 20.20 2.70
CA GLY A 102 2.49 21.18 2.07
C GLY A 102 2.11 21.44 0.62
N VAL A 103 1.92 20.37 -0.16
CA VAL A 103 1.48 20.45 -1.55
C VAL A 103 0.09 21.06 -1.65
N ALA A 104 -0.86 20.69 -0.78
CA ALA A 104 -2.21 21.23 -0.80
C ALA A 104 -2.24 22.75 -0.54
N VAL A 105 -1.43 23.24 0.41
CA VAL A 105 -1.30 24.69 0.70
C VAL A 105 -0.69 25.41 -0.51
N CYS A 106 0.39 24.88 -1.08
CA CYS A 106 0.98 25.43 -2.30
C CYS A 106 -0.03 25.46 -3.46
N PHE A 107 -0.77 24.35 -3.63
CA PHE A 107 -1.77 24.21 -4.68
C PHE A 107 -2.90 25.23 -4.56
N ALA A 108 -3.38 25.47 -3.32
CA ALA A 108 -4.41 26.48 -3.04
C ALA A 108 -3.96 27.89 -3.44
N LYS A 109 -2.67 28.21 -3.25
CA LYS A 109 -2.09 29.52 -3.61
C LYS A 109 -1.93 29.72 -5.12
N PHE A 110 -1.67 28.64 -5.86
CA PHE A 110 -1.42 28.68 -7.31
C PHE A 110 -2.64 28.23 -8.14
N ARG A 111 -3.77 28.01 -7.51
CA ARG A 111 -5.02 27.63 -8.16
C ARG A 111 -5.47 28.78 -9.09
N GLY A 112 -5.49 28.50 -10.39
CA GLY A 112 -5.82 29.50 -11.42
C GLY A 112 -4.62 29.99 -12.25
N ASN A 113 -3.42 29.46 -11.99
CA ASN A 113 -2.27 29.72 -12.84
C ASN A 113 -2.27 28.73 -14.02
N ASP A 114 -2.04 29.24 -15.24
CA ASP A 114 -2.00 28.45 -16.47
C ASP A 114 -0.95 27.34 -16.43
N ILE A 115 0.18 27.58 -15.76
CA ILE A 115 1.23 26.58 -15.55
C ILE A 115 0.71 25.38 -14.77
N MET A 116 -0.07 25.62 -13.70
CA MET A 116 -0.64 24.56 -12.88
C MET A 116 -1.67 23.73 -13.66
N SER A 117 -2.50 24.40 -14.45
CA SER A 117 -3.46 23.74 -15.34
C SER A 117 -2.74 22.86 -16.37
N CYS A 118 -1.66 23.35 -16.96
CA CYS A 118 -0.83 22.59 -17.89
C CYS A 118 -0.21 21.36 -17.24
N MET A 119 0.39 21.49 -16.05
CA MET A 119 0.97 20.38 -15.28
C MET A 119 -0.08 19.30 -14.98
N LEU A 120 -1.27 19.68 -14.53
CA LEU A 120 -2.35 18.72 -14.24
C LEU A 120 -2.82 17.99 -15.49
N ASN A 121 -2.88 18.66 -16.62
CA ASN A 121 -3.27 18.05 -17.89
C ASN A 121 -2.24 17.03 -18.40
N VAL A 122 -0.97 17.18 -18.03
CA VAL A 122 0.08 16.20 -18.34
C VAL A 122 0.06 15.04 -17.33
N ILE A 123 -0.17 15.31 -16.04
CA ILE A 123 -0.17 14.27 -14.99
C ILE A 123 -1.33 13.29 -15.16
N LYS A 124 -2.52 13.74 -15.54
CA LYS A 124 -3.70 12.88 -15.71
C LYS A 124 -3.47 11.69 -16.65
N PRO A 125 -2.99 11.86 -17.90
CA PRO A 125 -2.73 10.73 -18.78
C PRO A 125 -1.59 9.83 -18.27
N ILE A 126 -0.60 10.38 -17.56
CA ILE A 126 0.47 9.58 -16.95
C ILE A 126 -0.10 8.64 -15.89
N CYS A 127 -1.00 9.12 -15.02
CA CYS A 127 -1.65 8.26 -14.02
C CYS A 127 -2.46 7.13 -14.69
N ILE A 128 -3.16 7.41 -15.77
CA ILE A 128 -3.89 6.38 -16.54
C ILE A 128 -2.93 5.37 -17.15
N ALA A 129 -1.81 5.83 -17.73
CA ALA A 129 -0.79 4.96 -18.30
C ALA A 129 -0.14 4.05 -17.24
N MET A 130 0.10 4.56 -16.02
CA MET A 130 0.60 3.76 -14.91
C MET A 130 -0.37 2.65 -14.49
N ILE A 131 -1.68 2.94 -14.44
CA ILE A 131 -2.70 1.92 -14.15
C ILE A 131 -2.71 0.84 -15.24
N LEU A 132 -2.65 1.23 -16.50
CA LEU A 132 -2.57 0.28 -17.61
C LEU A 132 -1.29 -0.55 -17.57
N ALA A 133 -0.15 0.05 -17.22
CA ALA A 133 1.11 -0.67 -17.06
C ALA A 133 1.02 -1.75 -15.98
N VAL A 134 0.39 -1.46 -14.82
CA VAL A 134 0.17 -2.45 -13.76
C VAL A 134 -0.73 -3.60 -14.23
N ILE A 135 -1.77 -3.31 -15.04
CA ILE A 135 -2.64 -4.35 -15.59
C ILE A 135 -1.83 -5.30 -16.51
N LEU A 136 -0.94 -4.75 -17.33
CA LEU A 136 -0.07 -5.54 -18.21
C LEU A 136 0.93 -6.37 -17.42
N ASP A 137 1.53 -5.81 -16.38
CA ASP A 137 2.47 -6.49 -15.49
C ASP A 137 1.80 -7.66 -14.74
N LEU A 138 0.58 -7.45 -14.25
CA LEU A 138 -0.21 -8.51 -13.64
C LEU A 138 -0.53 -9.63 -14.64
N GLN A 139 -0.82 -9.30 -15.89
CA GLN A 139 -1.09 -10.30 -16.93
C GLN A 139 0.13 -11.18 -17.17
N GLU A 140 1.32 -10.62 -17.27
CA GLU A 140 2.57 -11.37 -17.48
C GLU A 140 2.87 -12.34 -16.33
N ASN A 141 2.62 -11.90 -15.08
CA ASN A 141 2.86 -12.72 -13.89
C ASN A 141 1.85 -13.84 -13.68
N TYR A 142 0.59 -13.64 -14.07
CA TYR A 142 -0.47 -14.62 -13.86
C TYR A 142 -0.70 -15.55 -15.06
N PHE A 143 -0.29 -15.17 -16.26
CA PHE A 143 -0.46 -15.93 -17.49
C PHE A 143 0.86 -16.04 -18.28
N PRO A 144 1.85 -16.81 -17.77
CA PRO A 144 3.17 -16.92 -18.41
C PRO A 144 3.13 -17.50 -19.83
N ASP A 145 2.08 -18.23 -20.20
CA ASP A 145 1.92 -18.86 -21.52
C ASP A 145 1.32 -17.95 -22.60
N ALA A 146 1.24 -16.64 -22.34
CA ALA A 146 0.71 -15.63 -23.29
C ALA A 146 -0.66 -15.96 -23.91
N ARG A 147 -1.45 -16.84 -23.30
CA ARG A 147 -2.81 -17.14 -23.75
C ARG A 147 -3.74 -16.02 -23.30
N ILE A 148 -4.33 -15.33 -24.27
CA ILE A 148 -5.37 -14.35 -23.98
C ILE A 148 -6.57 -15.07 -23.39
N ASP A 149 -6.86 -14.77 -22.15
CA ASP A 149 -8.08 -15.25 -21.50
C ASP A 149 -9.30 -14.49 -22.02
N TRP A 150 -9.92 -15.06 -23.08
CA TRP A 150 -11.10 -14.46 -23.69
C TRP A 150 -12.29 -14.38 -22.74
N PHE A 151 -12.39 -15.31 -21.80
CA PHE A 151 -13.46 -15.31 -20.81
C PHE A 151 -13.28 -14.19 -19.78
N GLY A 152 -12.09 -14.03 -19.24
CA GLY A 152 -11.74 -12.91 -18.34
C GLY A 152 -11.89 -11.55 -19.02
N CYS A 153 -11.45 -11.41 -20.28
CA CYS A 153 -11.69 -10.22 -21.09
C CYS A 153 -13.19 -9.93 -21.26
N GLY A 154 -14.00 -10.96 -21.50
CA GLY A 154 -15.46 -10.82 -21.61
C GLY A 154 -16.08 -10.30 -20.30
N ILE A 155 -15.70 -10.86 -19.16
CA ILE A 155 -16.14 -10.36 -17.85
C ILE A 155 -15.72 -8.90 -17.67
N GLY A 156 -14.46 -8.55 -17.97
CA GLY A 156 -13.95 -7.19 -17.87
C GLY A 156 -14.77 -6.18 -18.69
N VAL A 157 -15.08 -6.49 -19.95
CA VAL A 157 -15.89 -5.64 -20.81
C VAL A 157 -17.33 -5.48 -20.27
N VAL A 158 -17.94 -6.54 -19.79
CA VAL A 158 -19.28 -6.48 -19.17
C VAL A 158 -19.27 -5.62 -17.93
N MET A 159 -18.27 -5.77 -17.04
CA MET A 159 -18.14 -4.96 -15.82
C MET A 159 -17.89 -3.50 -16.15
N PHE A 160 -17.06 -3.21 -17.14
CA PHE A 160 -16.81 -1.85 -17.62
C PHE A 160 -18.10 -1.19 -18.15
N TYR A 161 -18.89 -1.94 -18.93
CA TYR A 161 -20.19 -1.45 -19.42
C TYR A 161 -21.18 -1.15 -18.28
N LEU A 162 -21.22 -2.00 -17.24
CA LEU A 162 -22.10 -1.81 -16.08
C LEU A 162 -21.73 -0.56 -15.28
N ILE A 163 -20.43 -0.29 -15.14
CA ILE A 163 -19.95 0.92 -14.45
C ILE A 163 -20.35 2.17 -15.25
N LEU A 164 -20.07 2.19 -16.54
CA LEU A 164 -20.27 3.39 -17.38
C LEU A 164 -21.75 3.69 -17.63
N LYS A 165 -22.56 2.68 -17.92
CA LYS A 165 -23.94 2.90 -18.36
C LYS A 165 -24.99 2.77 -17.26
N LYS A 166 -24.76 1.93 -16.25
CA LYS A 166 -25.71 1.72 -15.15
C LYS A 166 -25.34 2.44 -13.86
N ASN A 167 -24.20 3.15 -13.81
CA ASN A 167 -23.69 3.83 -12.62
C ASN A 167 -23.71 2.92 -11.36
N TRP A 168 -23.37 1.63 -11.53
CA TRP A 168 -23.31 0.70 -10.40
C TRP A 168 -22.14 1.06 -9.50
N SER A 169 -22.36 0.95 -8.20
CA SER A 169 -21.29 1.17 -7.23
C SER A 169 -20.19 0.11 -7.38
N VAL A 170 -18.95 0.55 -7.28
CA VAL A 170 -17.74 -0.30 -7.45
C VAL A 170 -17.79 -1.60 -6.65
N PRO A 171 -18.22 -1.62 -5.36
CA PRO A 171 -18.32 -2.87 -4.59
C PRO A 171 -19.25 -3.92 -5.22
N LYS A 172 -20.38 -3.50 -5.80
CA LYS A 172 -21.33 -4.43 -6.47
C LYS A 172 -20.72 -5.05 -7.71
N VAL A 173 -19.97 -4.28 -8.48
CA VAL A 173 -19.30 -4.76 -9.68
C VAL A 173 -18.19 -5.75 -9.33
N ILE A 174 -17.40 -5.48 -8.30
CA ILE A 174 -16.36 -6.39 -7.81
C ILE A 174 -16.97 -7.71 -7.33
N THR A 175 -18.03 -7.66 -6.53
CA THR A 175 -18.72 -8.88 -6.05
C THR A 175 -19.26 -9.70 -7.22
N LEU A 176 -19.87 -9.05 -8.21
CA LEU A 176 -20.39 -9.71 -9.38
C LEU A 176 -19.27 -10.33 -10.23
N ALA A 177 -18.17 -9.63 -10.45
CA ALA A 177 -17.00 -10.13 -11.15
C ALA A 177 -16.40 -11.37 -10.44
N ALA A 178 -16.32 -11.35 -9.11
CA ALA A 178 -15.84 -12.47 -8.31
C ALA A 178 -16.75 -13.68 -8.47
N VAL A 179 -18.08 -13.52 -8.44
CA VAL A 179 -19.04 -14.60 -8.65
C VAL A 179 -18.88 -15.20 -10.04
N PHE A 180 -18.80 -14.39 -11.10
CA PHE A 180 -18.58 -14.88 -12.45
C PHE A 180 -17.23 -15.58 -12.61
N GLY A 181 -16.17 -15.07 -11.97
CA GLY A 181 -14.86 -15.72 -11.94
C GLY A 181 -14.93 -17.11 -11.29
N ILE A 182 -15.50 -17.21 -10.08
CA ILE A 182 -15.63 -18.49 -9.36
C ILE A 182 -16.48 -19.49 -10.16
N VAL A 183 -17.58 -19.07 -10.75
CA VAL A 183 -18.43 -19.97 -11.55
C VAL A 183 -17.74 -20.38 -12.85
N GLY A 184 -17.11 -19.46 -13.55
CA GLY A 184 -16.45 -19.74 -14.83
C GLY A 184 -15.21 -20.62 -14.67
N TYR A 185 -14.30 -20.24 -13.79
CA TYR A 185 -13.04 -20.96 -13.60
C TYR A 185 -13.18 -22.15 -12.63
N GLY A 186 -13.98 -21.98 -11.56
CA GLY A 186 -14.11 -23.00 -10.52
C GLY A 186 -15.09 -24.11 -10.84
N VAL A 187 -16.23 -23.82 -11.51
CA VAL A 187 -17.29 -24.80 -11.77
C VAL A 187 -17.26 -25.29 -13.23
N LEU A 188 -17.06 -24.39 -14.20
CA LEU A 188 -17.08 -24.73 -15.62
C LEU A 188 -15.69 -25.12 -16.15
N GLY A 189 -14.61 -24.92 -15.38
CA GLY A 189 -13.27 -25.32 -15.78
C GLY A 189 -12.76 -24.61 -17.05
N ILE A 190 -13.22 -23.38 -17.30
CA ILE A 190 -12.81 -22.57 -18.45
C ILE A 190 -11.50 -21.88 -18.08
N GLY A 191 -10.39 -22.59 -18.09
CA GLY A 191 -9.05 -22.11 -17.78
C GLY A 191 -7.99 -22.92 -18.47
#